data_a99228c87e11f99dbde9ea23bd6f0e3f
#
_entry.id   a99228c87e11f99dbde9ea23bd6f0e3f
#
_cell.length_a   1.000
_cell.length_b   1.000
_cell.length_c   1.000
_cell.angle_alpha   90.00
_cell.angle_beta   90.00
_cell.angle_gamma   90.00
#
_symmetry.space_group_name_H-M   'P 1'
#
loop_
_entity.id
_entity.type
_entity.pdbx_description
1 polymer ?
#
loop_
_entity_poly.entity_id
_entity_poly.type
_entity_poly.pdbx_seq_one_letter_code
_entity_poly.pdbx_strand_id
1 'polypeptide(L)'
;ETDLLARNVQADVVYIDPPYNSRQYSRFYHLLENLVQWTKPELFGVAKKPKEENMSNYCRSSAFSAFQDLVAHINARYLVVSYNNTYKSKSSSSENKIKLEQIKEALNNCGETHIFEHAYSPFNSGKTEFEDHKEYLFVTHVDNERRNRAFATLLRGR
;
A
#
# COMPACT_ATOMS: atom_id res chain seq x y z
N GLU A 1 4.19 -5.65 11.99
CA GLU A 1 5.68 -5.81 11.89
C GLU A 1 6.32 -4.62 11.16
N THR A 2 5.77 -4.17 10.00
CA THR A 2 6.32 -3.03 9.24
C THR A 2 6.40 -1.75 10.07
N ASP A 3 5.43 -1.50 10.94
CA ASP A 3 5.35 -0.31 11.80
C ASP A 3 6.48 -0.27 12.83
N LEU A 4 6.88 -1.43 13.36
CA LEU A 4 8.01 -1.55 14.29
C LEU A 4 9.35 -1.30 13.59
N LEU A 5 9.50 -1.79 12.36
CA LEU A 5 10.69 -1.54 11.55
C LEU A 5 10.80 -0.06 11.17
N ALA A 6 9.71 0.55 10.73
CA ALA A 6 9.67 1.96 10.34
C ALA A 6 10.14 2.92 11.45
N ARG A 7 9.88 2.59 12.73
CA ARG A 7 10.29 3.37 13.90
C ARG A 7 11.77 3.27 14.23
N ASN A 8 12.42 2.19 13.79
CA ASN A 8 13.81 1.86 14.16
C ASN A 8 14.80 2.04 13.00
N VAL A 9 14.31 2.34 11.79
CA VAL A 9 15.16 2.54 10.61
C VAL A 9 15.29 4.03 10.33
N GLN A 10 16.53 4.49 10.16
CA GLN A 10 16.87 5.79 9.66
C GLN A 10 17.45 5.64 8.26
N ALA A 11 16.94 6.40 7.28
CA ALA A 11 17.39 6.33 5.89
C ALA A 11 17.31 7.71 5.22
N ASP A 12 18.12 7.93 4.19
CA ASP A 12 17.97 9.12 3.35
C ASP A 12 16.70 9.03 2.50
N VAL A 13 16.43 7.86 1.93
CA VAL A 13 15.27 7.59 1.08
C VAL A 13 14.58 6.32 1.53
N VAL A 14 13.26 6.40 1.72
CA VAL A 14 12.41 5.23 1.93
C VAL A 14 11.42 5.13 0.77
N TYR A 15 11.50 4.01 0.03
CA TYR A 15 10.55 3.67 -1.02
C TYR A 15 9.43 2.81 -0.44
N ILE A 16 8.19 3.19 -0.72
CA ILE A 16 6.97 2.56 -0.25
C ILE A 16 6.15 2.11 -1.45
N ASP A 17 5.98 0.80 -1.60
CA ASP A 17 5.10 0.16 -2.58
C ASP A 17 4.04 -0.65 -1.82
N PRO A 18 2.97 0.00 -1.33
CA PRO A 18 1.97 -0.67 -0.50
C PRO A 18 1.08 -1.57 -1.35
N PRO A 19 0.50 -2.63 -0.78
CA PRO A 19 -0.55 -3.39 -1.46
C PRO A 19 -1.70 -2.46 -1.87
N TYR A 20 -2.07 -2.46 -3.16
CA TYR A 20 -3.09 -1.55 -3.68
C TYR A 20 -4.51 -1.98 -3.32
N ASN A 21 -4.76 -3.30 -3.24
CA ASN A 21 -6.08 -3.86 -3.13
C ASN A 21 -6.16 -5.01 -2.10
N SER A 22 -7.32 -5.66 -1.99
CA SER A 22 -7.54 -6.75 -1.02
C SER A 22 -6.88 -8.08 -1.37
N ARG A 23 -6.08 -8.16 -2.43
CA ARG A 23 -5.41 -9.38 -2.86
C ARG A 23 -4.09 -9.54 -2.13
N GLN A 24 -4.12 -10.21 -0.99
CA GLN A 24 -2.91 -10.51 -0.24
C GLN A 24 -2.03 -11.55 -0.95
N TYR A 25 -0.72 -11.33 -0.95
CA TYR A 25 0.25 -12.20 -1.64
C TYR A 25 0.20 -13.65 -1.14
N SER A 26 0.08 -13.89 0.16
CA SER A 26 -0.02 -15.23 0.73
C SER A 26 -1.20 -16.04 0.17
N ARG A 27 -2.31 -15.38 -0.17
CA ARG A 27 -3.45 -16.02 -0.84
C ARG A 27 -3.35 -16.09 -2.36
N PHE A 28 -2.58 -15.19 -2.94
CA PHE A 28 -2.41 -15.15 -4.40
C PHE A 28 -1.39 -16.19 -4.86
N TYR A 29 -0.30 -16.31 -4.12
CA TYR A 29 0.79 -17.25 -4.40
C TYR A 29 0.74 -18.52 -3.56
N HIS A 30 -0.39 -18.84 -2.94
CA HIS A 30 -0.56 -19.98 -2.03
C HIS A 30 -0.16 -21.34 -2.65
N LEU A 31 -0.26 -21.48 -3.98
CA LEU A 31 0.14 -22.70 -4.66
C LEU A 31 1.64 -22.97 -4.51
N LEU A 32 2.46 -21.94 -4.71
CA LEU A 32 3.91 -22.04 -4.58
C LEU A 32 4.32 -22.26 -3.11
N GLU A 33 3.69 -21.55 -2.18
CA GLU A 33 3.88 -21.76 -0.75
C GLU A 33 3.55 -23.19 -0.33
N ASN A 34 2.42 -23.71 -0.78
CA ASN A 34 2.01 -25.08 -0.48
C ASN A 34 2.93 -26.12 -1.10
N LEU A 35 3.50 -25.84 -2.27
CA LEU A 35 4.48 -26.73 -2.90
C LEU A 35 5.76 -26.83 -2.07
N VAL A 36 6.24 -25.69 -1.54
CA VAL A 36 7.46 -25.63 -0.74
C VAL A 36 7.24 -26.21 0.66
N GLN A 37 6.16 -25.81 1.34
CA GLN A 37 5.87 -26.22 2.72
C GLN A 37 5.17 -27.58 2.81
N TRP A 38 4.53 -28.03 1.73
CA TRP A 38 3.75 -29.26 1.64
C TRP A 38 2.65 -29.39 2.71
N THR A 39 2.07 -28.26 3.13
CA THR A 39 1.10 -28.19 4.23
C THR A 39 -0.30 -28.67 3.85
N LYS A 40 -0.62 -28.71 2.53
CA LYS A 40 -1.93 -29.15 1.97
C LYS A 40 -3.12 -28.53 2.71
N PRO A 41 -3.24 -27.19 2.81
CA PRO A 41 -4.31 -26.56 3.56
C PRO A 41 -5.67 -26.83 2.92
N GLU A 42 -6.72 -26.73 3.72
CA GLU A 42 -8.10 -26.73 3.21
C GLU A 42 -8.32 -25.51 2.31
N LEU A 43 -8.96 -25.73 1.15
CA LEU A 43 -9.18 -24.70 0.13
C LEU A 43 -10.66 -24.33 0.04
N PHE A 44 -10.94 -23.02 -0.02
CA PHE A 44 -12.28 -22.45 0.00
C PHE A 44 -12.60 -21.67 -1.28
N GLY A 45 -13.90 -21.58 -1.56
CA GLY A 45 -14.45 -20.79 -2.66
C GLY A 45 -14.14 -21.34 -4.05
N VAL A 46 -14.65 -20.65 -5.07
CA VAL A 46 -14.47 -21.02 -6.48
C VAL A 46 -12.99 -21.00 -6.89
N ALA A 47 -12.22 -20.05 -6.37
CA ALA A 47 -10.81 -19.90 -6.70
C ALA A 47 -9.88 -20.82 -5.88
N LYS A 48 -10.44 -21.75 -5.11
CA LYS A 48 -9.68 -22.74 -4.33
C LYS A 48 -8.51 -22.14 -3.57
N LYS A 49 -8.79 -21.17 -2.70
CA LYS A 49 -7.78 -20.48 -1.87
C LYS A 49 -7.83 -20.94 -0.42
N PRO A 50 -6.69 -20.94 0.29
CA PRO A 50 -6.67 -21.21 1.72
C PRO A 50 -7.40 -20.10 2.50
N LYS A 51 -7.70 -20.38 3.76
CA LYS A 51 -8.26 -19.37 4.69
C LYS A 51 -7.34 -18.17 4.79
N GLU A 52 -7.94 -16.99 5.01
CA GLU A 52 -7.19 -15.77 5.22
C GLU A 52 -6.47 -15.79 6.56
N GLU A 53 -5.16 -15.80 6.51
CA GLU A 53 -4.29 -15.70 7.68
C GLU A 53 -3.39 -14.47 7.56
N ASN A 54 -3.14 -13.77 8.66
CA ASN A 54 -2.23 -12.63 8.73
C ASN A 54 -2.47 -11.57 7.66
N MET A 55 -3.74 -11.27 7.36
CA MET A 55 -4.07 -10.30 6.33
C MET A 55 -3.57 -8.91 6.71
N SER A 56 -2.76 -8.31 5.83
CA SER A 56 -2.23 -6.96 5.98
C SER A 56 -3.36 -5.93 6.13
N ASN A 57 -3.16 -4.93 6.99
CA ASN A 57 -4.06 -3.79 7.12
C ASN A 57 -4.23 -3.02 5.81
N TYR A 58 -3.22 -3.03 4.93
CA TYR A 58 -3.29 -2.45 3.59
C TYR A 58 -4.27 -3.15 2.65
N CYS A 59 -4.62 -4.40 2.91
CA CYS A 59 -5.62 -5.14 2.16
C CYS A 59 -7.07 -4.96 2.71
N ARG A 60 -7.25 -4.14 3.74
CA ARG A 60 -8.52 -3.91 4.45
C ARG A 60 -9.00 -2.46 4.31
N SER A 61 -10.16 -2.16 4.85
CA SER A 61 -10.68 -0.79 4.97
C SER A 61 -9.80 0.13 5.83
N SER A 62 -8.95 -0.43 6.68
CA SER A 62 -7.96 0.28 7.50
C SER A 62 -6.69 0.68 6.74
N ALA A 63 -6.61 0.44 5.43
CA ALA A 63 -5.40 0.69 4.63
C ALA A 63 -4.90 2.13 4.73
N PHE A 64 -5.80 3.11 4.65
CA PHE A 64 -5.41 4.52 4.76
C PHE A 64 -4.86 4.87 6.15
N SER A 65 -5.50 4.39 7.20
CA SER A 65 -5.01 4.60 8.58
C SER A 65 -3.64 3.95 8.82
N ALA A 66 -3.42 2.76 8.26
CA ALA A 66 -2.11 2.10 8.30
C ALA A 66 -1.04 2.89 7.54
N PHE A 67 -1.39 3.47 6.38
CA PHE A 67 -0.50 4.32 5.61
C PHE A 67 -0.14 5.62 6.36
N GLN A 68 -1.13 6.28 6.97
CA GLN A 68 -0.89 7.47 7.79
C GLN A 68 0.05 7.18 8.97
N ASP A 69 -0.18 6.07 9.68
CA ASP A 69 0.69 5.64 10.79
C ASP A 69 2.11 5.39 10.32
N LEU A 70 2.28 4.72 9.17
CA LEU A 70 3.58 4.45 8.58
C LEU A 70 4.35 5.75 8.29
N VAL A 71 3.76 6.67 7.50
CA VAL A 71 4.46 7.91 7.09
C VAL A 71 4.68 8.88 8.25
N ALA A 72 3.85 8.82 9.30
CA ALA A 72 4.03 9.60 10.51
C ALA A 72 5.30 9.19 11.30
N HIS A 73 5.67 7.91 11.23
CA HIS A 73 6.74 7.35 12.07
C HIS A 73 8.05 7.05 11.33
N ILE A 74 8.06 7.00 10.00
CA ILE A 74 9.28 6.74 9.23
C ILE A 74 10.30 7.88 9.44
N ASN A 75 11.51 7.52 9.84
CA ASN A 75 12.62 8.46 9.93
C ASN A 75 13.42 8.46 8.61
N ALA A 76 13.02 9.32 7.67
CA ALA A 76 13.65 9.46 6.38
C ALA A 76 13.71 10.94 5.95
N ARG A 77 14.68 11.25 5.10
CA ARG A 77 14.78 12.57 4.45
C ARG A 77 13.81 12.70 3.28
N TYR A 78 13.62 11.61 2.54
CA TYR A 78 12.68 11.52 1.43
C TYR A 78 11.79 10.30 1.56
N LEU A 79 10.49 10.49 1.31
CA LEU A 79 9.55 9.41 1.10
C LEU A 79 9.21 9.33 -0.39
N VAL A 80 9.35 8.15 -0.97
CA VAL A 80 8.98 7.88 -2.35
C VAL A 80 7.90 6.81 -2.35
N VAL A 81 6.72 7.15 -2.85
CA VAL A 81 5.56 6.24 -2.85
C VAL A 81 5.12 5.97 -4.26
N SER A 82 5.02 4.71 -4.66
CA SER A 82 4.37 4.30 -5.90
C SER A 82 2.92 3.90 -5.65
N TYR A 83 2.04 4.28 -6.56
CA TYR A 83 0.63 3.89 -6.51
C TYR A 83 -0.05 4.06 -7.87
N ASN A 84 -1.17 3.38 -8.09
CA ASN A 84 -1.91 3.49 -9.36
C ASN A 84 -3.37 3.96 -9.17
N ASN A 85 -4.07 4.21 -10.27
CA ASN A 85 -5.45 4.72 -10.27
C ASN A 85 -6.52 3.65 -10.48
N THR A 86 -6.28 2.39 -10.14
CA THR A 86 -7.25 1.32 -10.36
C THR A 86 -8.39 1.35 -9.34
N TYR A 87 -9.39 2.22 -9.55
CA TYR A 87 -10.55 2.38 -8.66
C TYR A 87 -11.83 1.73 -9.18
N LYS A 88 -11.85 1.28 -10.43
CA LYS A 88 -12.95 0.56 -11.04
C LYS A 88 -12.48 -0.76 -11.59
N SER A 89 -13.07 -1.84 -11.12
CA SER A 89 -12.75 -3.20 -11.58
C SER A 89 -14.00 -4.06 -11.55
N LYS A 90 -14.05 -5.10 -12.39
CA LYS A 90 -15.13 -6.11 -12.36
C LYS A 90 -15.22 -6.85 -11.01
N SER A 91 -14.16 -6.80 -10.21
CA SER A 91 -14.11 -7.38 -8.88
C SER A 91 -13.69 -6.32 -7.88
N SER A 92 -14.50 -6.07 -6.86
CA SER A 92 -14.19 -5.15 -5.75
C SER A 92 -12.88 -5.51 -5.02
N SER A 93 -12.45 -6.77 -5.10
CA SER A 93 -11.17 -7.21 -4.54
C SER A 93 -9.95 -6.71 -5.32
N SER A 94 -10.15 -6.19 -6.54
CA SER A 94 -9.09 -5.61 -7.38
C SER A 94 -9.05 -4.09 -7.31
N GLU A 95 -10.00 -3.46 -6.64
CA GLU A 95 -10.05 -2.01 -6.48
C GLU A 95 -9.08 -1.54 -5.41
N ASN A 96 -8.46 -0.40 -5.65
CA ASN A 96 -7.55 0.23 -4.70
C ASN A 96 -8.25 0.55 -3.38
N LYS A 97 -7.54 0.34 -2.27
CA LYS A 97 -8.05 0.58 -0.90
C LYS A 97 -7.80 2.02 -0.43
N ILE A 98 -6.78 2.67 -0.96
CA ILE A 98 -6.45 4.06 -0.63
C ILE A 98 -6.70 4.90 -1.88
N LYS A 99 -7.31 6.06 -1.74
CA LYS A 99 -7.50 7.01 -2.85
C LYS A 99 -6.23 7.82 -3.06
N LEU A 100 -5.96 8.26 -4.30
CA LEU A 100 -4.79 9.09 -4.61
C LEU A 100 -4.78 10.39 -3.82
N GLU A 101 -5.94 11.00 -3.61
CA GLU A 101 -6.10 12.21 -2.80
C GLU A 101 -5.68 11.98 -1.35
N GLN A 102 -6.00 10.82 -0.79
CA GLN A 102 -5.61 10.45 0.57
C GLN A 102 -4.09 10.26 0.69
N ILE A 103 -3.45 9.63 -0.30
CA ILE A 103 -1.99 9.50 -0.35
C ILE A 103 -1.35 10.88 -0.42
N LYS A 104 -1.83 11.74 -1.34
CA LYS A 104 -1.35 13.10 -1.52
C LYS A 104 -1.49 13.93 -0.24
N GLU A 105 -2.64 13.85 0.43
CA GLU A 105 -2.89 14.54 1.69
C GLU A 105 -1.92 14.10 2.78
N ALA A 106 -1.78 12.78 3.00
CA ALA A 106 -0.88 12.25 4.01
C ALA A 106 0.58 12.62 3.75
N LEU A 107 1.03 12.58 2.51
CA LEU A 107 2.39 12.96 2.13
C LEU A 107 2.62 14.48 2.22
N ASN A 108 1.65 15.30 1.84
CA ASN A 108 1.71 16.74 2.03
C ASN A 108 1.77 17.14 3.51
N ASN A 109 1.18 16.34 4.40
CA ASN A 109 1.34 16.51 5.84
C ASN A 109 2.77 16.19 6.33
N CYS A 110 3.52 15.39 5.58
CA CYS A 110 4.92 15.11 5.88
C CYS A 110 5.89 16.17 5.34
N GLY A 111 5.54 16.89 4.27
CA GLY A 111 6.44 17.85 3.64
C GLY A 111 5.99 18.32 2.26
N GLU A 112 6.92 18.83 1.46
CA GLU A 112 6.67 19.18 0.07
C GLU A 112 6.67 17.92 -0.80
N THR A 113 5.58 17.71 -1.58
CA THR A 113 5.38 16.51 -2.39
C THR A 113 5.30 16.87 -3.87
N HIS A 114 6.18 16.27 -4.67
CA HIS A 114 6.12 16.27 -6.12
C HIS A 114 5.48 14.99 -6.62
N ILE A 115 4.63 15.09 -7.66
CA ILE A 115 3.90 13.95 -8.21
C ILE A 115 4.29 13.79 -9.66
N PHE A 116 4.79 12.61 -10.01
CA PHE A 116 5.07 12.19 -11.37
C PHE A 116 4.02 11.16 -11.78
N GLU A 117 3.53 11.26 -13.03
CA GLU A 117 2.58 10.29 -13.58
C GLU A 117 3.13 9.67 -14.86
N HIS A 118 2.86 8.41 -15.05
CA HIS A 118 3.22 7.66 -16.26
C HIS A 118 2.03 6.83 -16.72
N ALA A 119 1.69 6.95 -18.00
CA ALA A 119 0.69 6.11 -18.62
C ALA A 119 1.19 4.67 -18.68
N TYR A 120 0.38 3.74 -18.23
CA TYR A 120 0.74 2.35 -18.08
C TYR A 120 -0.28 1.45 -18.78
N SER A 121 0.22 0.54 -19.60
CA SER A 121 -0.61 -0.52 -20.19
C SER A 121 -0.60 -1.73 -19.24
N PRO A 122 -1.70 -2.01 -18.53
CA PRO A 122 -1.72 -3.14 -17.60
C PRO A 122 -1.54 -4.45 -18.35
N PHE A 123 -0.78 -5.37 -17.78
CA PHE A 123 -0.74 -6.74 -18.25
C PHE A 123 -2.12 -7.36 -18.06
N ASN A 124 -2.93 -7.39 -19.11
CA ASN A 124 -4.28 -7.94 -19.08
C ASN A 124 -4.28 -9.38 -19.58
N SER A 125 -4.39 -10.31 -18.65
CA SER A 125 -4.78 -11.69 -18.97
C SER A 125 -6.30 -11.81 -19.29
N GLY A 126 -7.05 -10.72 -19.36
CA GLY A 126 -8.46 -10.70 -19.74
C GLY A 126 -9.22 -9.42 -19.42
N LYS A 127 -9.81 -8.84 -20.43
CA LYS A 127 -11.05 -8.04 -20.43
C LYS A 127 -11.23 -6.87 -19.45
N THR A 128 -10.20 -6.12 -19.09
CA THR A 128 -10.40 -4.85 -18.39
C THR A 128 -10.28 -3.72 -19.41
N GLU A 129 -11.40 -3.14 -19.78
CA GLU A 129 -11.50 -1.97 -20.64
C GLU A 129 -11.34 -0.69 -19.82
N PHE A 130 -10.18 -0.51 -19.19
CA PHE A 130 -9.87 0.75 -18.52
C PHE A 130 -8.79 1.44 -19.34
N GLU A 131 -9.17 2.51 -20.04
CA GLU A 131 -8.31 3.17 -21.03
C GLU A 131 -7.29 4.14 -20.44
N ASP A 132 -7.43 4.54 -19.16
CA ASP A 132 -6.58 5.56 -18.52
C ASP A 132 -5.86 5.00 -17.26
N HIS A 133 -5.11 3.91 -17.46
CA HIS A 133 -4.25 3.40 -16.39
C HIS A 133 -3.00 4.27 -16.25
N LYS A 134 -2.80 4.77 -15.04
CA LYS A 134 -1.63 5.56 -14.68
C LYS A 134 -0.97 5.02 -13.43
N GLU A 135 0.34 4.99 -13.45
CA GLU A 135 1.19 4.85 -12.28
C GLU A 135 1.63 6.24 -11.82
N TYR A 136 1.61 6.43 -10.52
CA TYR A 136 2.02 7.67 -9.87
C TYR A 136 3.23 7.40 -8.98
N LEU A 137 4.18 8.30 -9.04
CA LEU A 137 5.30 8.35 -8.13
C LEU A 137 5.23 9.66 -7.35
N PHE A 138 5.01 9.56 -6.05
CA PHE A 138 5.02 10.67 -5.12
C PHE A 138 6.41 10.76 -4.50
N VAL A 139 7.04 11.92 -4.57
CA VAL A 139 8.34 12.19 -3.96
C VAL A 139 8.17 13.33 -2.96
N THR A 140 8.34 13.02 -1.69
CA THR A 140 8.15 13.97 -0.59
C THR A 140 9.48 14.28 0.09
N HIS A 141 9.88 15.53 0.15
CA HIS A 141 10.94 16.00 1.03
C HIS A 141 10.35 16.21 2.41
N VAL A 142 10.81 15.42 3.39
CA VAL A 142 10.22 15.41 4.74
C VAL A 142 10.62 16.66 5.52
N ASP A 143 9.61 17.34 6.05
CA ASP A 143 9.71 18.40 7.04
C ASP A 143 9.22 17.84 8.39
N ASN A 144 10.13 17.59 9.29
CA ASN A 144 9.81 16.96 10.58
C ASN A 144 8.89 17.82 11.45
N GLU A 145 9.00 19.15 11.42
CA GLU A 145 8.12 20.04 12.19
C GLU A 145 6.69 19.99 11.65
N ARG A 146 6.53 20.07 10.34
CA ARG A 146 5.24 19.97 9.66
C ARG A 146 4.59 18.62 9.94
N ARG A 147 5.34 17.53 9.77
CA ARG A 147 4.89 16.16 10.03
C ARG A 147 4.44 15.98 11.48
N ASN A 148 5.26 16.40 12.45
CA ASN A 148 4.95 16.25 13.87
C ASN A 148 3.71 17.05 14.27
N ARG A 149 3.47 18.23 13.69
CA ARG A 149 2.24 19.01 13.90
C ARG A 149 1.03 18.30 13.31
N ALA A 150 1.12 17.83 12.06
CA ALA A 150 0.02 17.19 11.35
C ALA A 150 -0.43 15.89 12.01
N PHE A 151 0.54 15.09 12.50
CA PHE A 151 0.27 13.80 13.11
C PHE A 151 0.38 13.79 14.65
N ALA A 152 0.27 14.96 15.29
CA ALA A 152 0.44 15.09 16.75
C ALA A 152 -0.46 14.12 17.54
N THR A 153 -1.69 13.89 17.10
CA THR A 153 -2.62 12.95 17.75
C THR A 153 -2.17 11.50 17.60
N LEU A 154 -1.68 11.11 16.43
CA LEU A 154 -1.16 9.76 16.17
C LEU A 154 0.13 9.49 16.96
N LEU A 155 1.00 10.51 17.08
CA LEU A 155 2.27 10.39 17.76
C LEU A 155 2.14 10.37 19.30
N ARG A 156 1.06 10.97 19.86
CA ARG A 156 0.80 11.00 21.33
C ARG A 156 0.00 9.79 21.84
N GLY A 157 -0.64 9.06 20.96
CA GLY A 157 -1.63 8.03 21.32
C GLY A 157 -1.05 6.64 21.57
N ARG A 158 0.26 6.54 21.85
CA ARG A 158 0.90 5.24 22.16
C ARG A 158 1.96 5.36 23.22
#